data_b62aec8ecc4ccaa914fc56d5ccbd2901
#
_entry.id   b62aec8ecc4ccaa914fc56d5ccbd2901
#
_cell.length_a   1.000
_cell.length_b   1.000
_cell.length_c   1.000
_cell.angle_alpha   90.00
_cell.angle_beta   90.00
_cell.angle_gamma   90.00
#
_symmetry.space_group_name_H-M   'P 1'
#
loop_
_entity.id
_entity.type
_entity.pdbx_description
1 polymer ?
#
loop_
_entity_poly.entity_id
_entity_poly.type
_entity_poly.pdbx_seq_one_letter_code
_entity_poly.pdbx_strand_id
1 'polypeptide(L)'
;MMEKEIQRKKKVLIDLTNYGSLTAGFGQIAANYAAAFSSMPIEDLHFVYLLRQKYMQEFGPNVTSVPVRRINKFFPFTLPKVDVWHAVNQQRKMLRIAGGTKFIFTIHDFNFLTEKKPWKAKMYLRRMQNKVNKAAVVTAQSETLGDCVKILIFAS
;
A
#
# COMPACT_ATOMS: atom_id res chain seq x y z
N MET A 1 -30.24 30.23 -1.68
CA MET A 1 -29.37 29.46 -0.75
C MET A 1 -28.87 28.26 -1.52
N MET A 2 -27.60 28.26 -1.94
CA MET A 2 -27.01 27.07 -2.56
C MET A 2 -26.63 26.11 -1.42
N GLU A 3 -27.29 24.96 -1.33
CA GLU A 3 -26.85 23.86 -0.49
C GLU A 3 -25.43 23.45 -0.93
N LYS A 4 -24.45 23.68 -0.07
CA LYS A 4 -23.12 23.06 -0.24
C LYS A 4 -23.30 21.56 -0.13
N GLU A 5 -23.27 20.86 -1.25
CA GLU A 5 -23.16 19.41 -1.30
C GLU A 5 -21.95 19.01 -0.45
N ILE A 6 -22.22 18.36 0.68
CA ILE A 6 -21.16 17.88 1.58
C ILE A 6 -20.44 16.75 0.84
N GLN A 7 -19.38 17.10 0.14
CA GLN A 7 -18.59 16.15 -0.63
C GLN A 7 -17.98 15.13 0.33
N ARG A 8 -18.35 13.86 0.18
CA ARG A 8 -17.88 12.73 1.00
C ARG A 8 -16.35 12.62 0.88
N LYS A 9 -15.64 12.68 2.00
CA LYS A 9 -14.19 12.41 2.04
C LYS A 9 -13.85 11.06 1.43
N LYS A 10 -12.85 11.03 0.53
CA LYS A 10 -12.35 9.78 -0.06
C LYS A 10 -11.53 9.01 0.97
N LYS A 11 -11.82 7.73 1.14
CA LYS A 11 -11.10 6.85 2.06
C LYS A 11 -9.90 6.24 1.37
N VAL A 12 -8.71 6.44 1.94
CA VAL A 12 -7.43 5.91 1.45
C VAL A 12 -6.86 4.94 2.46
N LEU A 13 -6.82 3.65 2.13
CA LEU A 13 -6.18 2.64 2.97
C LEU A 13 -4.70 2.55 2.63
N ILE A 14 -3.87 2.73 3.64
CA ILE A 14 -2.41 2.60 3.57
C ILE A 14 -1.99 1.30 4.24
N ASP A 15 -1.32 0.41 3.50
CA ASP A 15 -0.82 -0.87 4.04
C ASP A 15 0.49 -0.67 4.81
N LEU A 16 0.39 -0.44 6.11
CA LEU A 16 1.51 -0.26 7.04
C LEU A 16 1.80 -1.51 7.87
N THR A 17 1.54 -2.69 7.35
CA THR A 17 1.69 -3.95 8.11
C THR A 17 3.12 -4.28 8.54
N ASN A 18 4.12 -3.62 7.96
CA ASN A 18 5.52 -3.70 8.37
C ASN A 18 5.90 -2.65 9.43
N TYR A 19 5.00 -1.75 9.79
CA TYR A 19 5.22 -0.77 10.83
C TYR A 19 5.72 -1.44 12.13
N GLY A 20 6.67 -0.79 12.81
CA GLY A 20 7.28 -1.31 14.03
C GLY A 20 8.37 -2.36 13.83
N SER A 21 8.71 -2.75 12.61
CA SER A 21 9.87 -3.58 12.27
C SER A 21 11.06 -2.68 11.92
N LEU A 22 11.57 -1.94 12.91
CA LEU A 22 12.57 -0.88 12.71
C LEU A 22 13.92 -1.38 12.19
N THR A 23 14.22 -2.67 12.35
CA THR A 23 15.45 -3.30 11.85
C THR A 23 15.41 -3.64 10.35
N ALA A 24 14.25 -3.58 9.73
CA ALA A 24 14.07 -3.87 8.31
C ALA A 24 13.69 -2.59 7.55
N GLY A 25 14.28 -2.37 6.38
CA GLY A 25 14.04 -1.18 5.55
C GLY A 25 12.54 -0.89 5.31
N PHE A 26 11.73 -1.94 5.09
CA PHE A 26 10.28 -1.77 4.95
C PHE A 26 9.56 -1.30 6.21
N GLY A 27 10.11 -1.56 7.39
CA GLY A 27 9.57 -1.03 8.64
C GLY A 27 9.80 0.47 8.78
N GLN A 28 11.00 0.93 8.41
CA GLN A 28 11.34 2.34 8.37
C GLN A 28 10.49 3.10 7.34
N ILE A 29 10.30 2.53 6.15
CA ILE A 29 9.43 3.08 5.11
C ILE A 29 8.00 3.23 5.65
N ALA A 30 7.45 2.19 6.28
CA ALA A 30 6.11 2.25 6.83
C ALA A 30 5.97 3.33 7.93
N ALA A 31 7.01 3.52 8.76
CA ALA A 31 7.02 4.58 9.77
C ALA A 31 7.05 5.99 9.13
N ASN A 32 7.86 6.19 8.08
CA ASN A 32 7.93 7.46 7.37
C ASN A 32 6.59 7.79 6.67
N TYR A 33 5.95 6.82 6.04
CA TYR A 33 4.61 7.00 5.46
C TYR A 33 3.57 7.34 6.53
N ALA A 34 3.58 6.63 7.66
CA ALA A 34 2.67 6.89 8.76
C ALA A 34 2.83 8.34 9.28
N ALA A 35 4.07 8.78 9.51
CA ALA A 35 4.37 10.14 9.97
C ALA A 35 3.91 11.18 8.93
N ALA A 36 4.26 10.99 7.66
CA ALA A 36 3.90 11.93 6.59
C ALA A 36 2.38 12.10 6.47
N PHE A 37 1.63 11.02 6.39
CA PHE A 37 0.16 11.11 6.22
C PHE A 37 -0.55 11.56 7.50
N SER A 38 0.00 11.32 8.69
CA SER A 38 -0.58 11.83 9.95
C SER A 38 -0.40 13.34 10.09
N SER A 39 0.65 13.90 9.49
CA SER A 39 0.95 15.34 9.54
C SER A 39 0.28 16.15 8.43
N MET A 40 -0.29 15.49 7.41
CA MET A 40 -0.94 16.16 6.28
C MET A 40 -2.42 16.43 6.57
N PRO A 41 -2.84 17.68 6.78
CA PRO A 41 -4.25 18.03 6.83
C PRO A 41 -4.81 18.07 5.39
N ILE A 42 -5.30 16.94 4.90
CA ILE A 42 -5.98 16.91 3.60
C ILE A 42 -7.47 16.83 3.86
N GLU A 43 -8.17 17.94 3.65
CA GLU A 43 -9.59 18.09 3.98
C GLU A 43 -10.49 17.06 3.30
N ASP A 44 -10.15 16.65 2.07
CA ASP A 44 -10.95 15.74 1.25
C ASP A 44 -10.59 14.25 1.41
N LEU A 45 -9.57 13.92 2.20
CA LEU A 45 -9.12 12.54 2.40
C LEU A 45 -9.31 12.09 3.84
N HIS A 46 -9.63 10.80 3.97
CA HIS A 46 -9.67 10.09 5.24
C HIS A 46 -8.71 8.89 5.17
N PHE A 47 -7.64 8.94 5.95
CA PHE A 47 -6.65 7.87 5.97
C PHE A 47 -7.09 6.72 6.88
N VAL A 48 -6.94 5.50 6.36
CA VAL A 48 -7.19 4.24 7.07
C VAL A 48 -5.88 3.46 7.07
N TYR A 49 -5.30 3.22 8.23
CA TYR A 49 -4.05 2.47 8.36
C TYR A 49 -4.32 1.00 8.62
N LEU A 50 -3.78 0.13 7.77
CA LEU A 50 -3.79 -1.31 7.97
C LEU A 50 -2.53 -1.71 8.75
N LEU A 51 -2.70 -2.09 10.02
CA LEU A 51 -1.63 -2.29 10.98
C LEU A 51 -1.70 -3.67 11.64
N ARG A 52 -0.60 -4.07 12.30
CA ARG A 52 -0.66 -5.16 13.26
C ARG A 52 -1.43 -4.69 14.51
N GLN A 53 -2.19 -5.61 15.13
CA GLN A 53 -3.07 -5.31 16.28
C GLN A 53 -2.37 -4.48 17.37
N LYS A 54 -1.12 -4.77 17.68
CA LYS A 54 -0.37 -4.11 18.77
C LYS A 54 -0.03 -2.63 18.52
N TYR A 55 -0.17 -2.13 17.30
CA TYR A 55 0.15 -0.74 16.94
C TYR A 55 -1.09 0.12 16.66
N MET A 56 -2.29 -0.41 16.86
CA MET A 56 -3.52 0.29 16.50
C MET A 56 -3.78 1.57 17.29
N GLN A 57 -3.21 1.70 18.48
CA GLN A 57 -3.42 2.84 19.37
C GLN A 57 -2.32 3.91 19.28
N GLU A 58 -1.32 3.72 18.42
CA GLU A 58 -0.20 4.65 18.28
C GLU A 58 -0.55 5.92 17.48
N PHE A 59 -1.67 5.91 16.75
CA PHE A 59 -2.12 7.02 15.93
C PHE A 59 -3.34 7.68 16.55
N GLY A 60 -3.32 9.01 16.60
CA GLY A 60 -4.38 9.81 17.21
C GLY A 60 -5.76 9.68 16.54
N PRO A 61 -6.77 10.38 17.03
CA PRO A 61 -8.17 10.21 16.62
C PRO A 61 -8.45 10.58 15.16
N ASN A 62 -7.54 11.27 14.49
CA ASN A 62 -7.69 11.67 13.09
C ASN A 62 -7.41 10.55 12.08
N VAL A 63 -6.92 9.39 12.55
CA VAL A 63 -6.58 8.25 11.72
C VAL A 63 -7.40 7.04 12.16
N THR A 64 -8.08 6.41 11.22
CA THR A 64 -8.74 5.13 11.48
C THR A 64 -7.72 4.00 11.35
N SER A 65 -7.48 3.25 12.42
CA SER A 65 -6.63 2.06 12.40
C SER A 65 -7.46 0.79 12.23
N VAL A 66 -7.02 -0.11 11.35
CA VAL A 66 -7.67 -1.40 11.07
C VAL A 66 -6.66 -2.52 11.26
N PRO A 67 -7.00 -3.57 12.04
CA PRO A 67 -6.06 -4.67 12.27
C PRO A 67 -5.93 -5.57 11.04
N VAL A 68 -4.69 -5.93 10.70
CA VAL A 68 -4.46 -6.99 9.73
C VAL A 68 -4.74 -8.35 10.37
N ARG A 69 -5.63 -9.12 9.75
CA ARG A 69 -5.99 -10.48 10.16
C ARG A 69 -5.64 -11.49 9.07
N ARG A 70 -5.42 -12.76 9.43
CA ARG A 70 -5.15 -13.81 8.44
C ARG A 70 -6.29 -13.96 7.42
N ILE A 71 -7.52 -13.77 7.86
CA ILE A 71 -8.73 -13.84 7.03
C ILE A 71 -8.75 -12.80 5.90
N ASN A 72 -8.13 -11.62 6.09
CA ASN A 72 -8.10 -10.58 5.06
C ASN A 72 -7.41 -11.01 3.76
N LYS A 73 -6.63 -12.10 3.78
CA LYS A 73 -5.99 -12.66 2.58
C LYS A 73 -6.98 -13.35 1.63
N PHE A 74 -8.08 -13.84 2.18
CA PHE A 74 -9.05 -14.65 1.45
C PHE A 74 -10.35 -13.88 1.18
N PHE A 75 -10.74 -13.03 2.11
CA PHE A 75 -12.03 -12.36 2.12
C PHE A 75 -11.86 -10.82 2.15
N PRO A 76 -12.00 -10.14 0.99
CA PRO A 76 -11.83 -8.69 0.89
C PRO A 76 -12.89 -7.91 1.68
N PHE A 77 -14.08 -8.49 1.86
CA PHE A 77 -15.17 -7.85 2.62
C PHE A 77 -14.91 -7.73 4.14
N THR A 78 -13.84 -8.35 4.63
CA THR A 78 -13.40 -8.20 6.03
C THR A 78 -12.57 -6.93 6.26
N LEU A 79 -12.28 -6.19 5.20
CA LEU A 79 -11.67 -4.87 5.24
C LEU A 79 -12.71 -3.80 4.96
N PRO A 80 -12.55 -2.59 5.47
CA PRO A 80 -13.48 -1.50 5.20
C PRO A 80 -13.51 -1.20 3.70
N LYS A 81 -14.66 -0.78 3.20
CA LYS A 81 -14.76 -0.22 1.84
C LYS A 81 -13.94 1.07 1.78
N VAL A 82 -13.02 1.14 0.83
CA VAL A 82 -12.16 2.29 0.60
C VAL A 82 -12.14 2.65 -0.88
N ASP A 83 -11.90 3.92 -1.17
CA ASP A 83 -11.84 4.40 -2.55
C ASP A 83 -10.48 4.11 -3.18
N VAL A 84 -9.43 4.15 -2.35
CA VAL A 84 -8.05 3.89 -2.77
C VAL A 84 -7.37 2.94 -1.79
N TRP A 85 -6.58 2.01 -2.31
CA TRP A 85 -5.66 1.17 -1.54
C TRP A 85 -4.23 1.43 -1.98
N HIS A 86 -3.39 1.89 -1.08
CA HIS A 86 -1.96 2.09 -1.31
C HIS A 86 -1.15 0.96 -0.67
N ALA A 87 -0.58 0.08 -1.49
CA ALA A 87 0.35 -0.96 -1.06
C ALA A 87 1.78 -0.42 -1.03
N VAL A 88 2.22 -0.02 0.14
CA VAL A 88 3.58 0.49 0.38
C VAL A 88 4.63 -0.63 0.35
N ASN A 89 4.24 -1.87 0.68
CA ASN A 89 5.17 -3.01 0.73
C ASN A 89 5.09 -3.85 -0.54
N GLN A 90 6.17 -3.80 -1.34
CA GLN A 90 6.26 -4.56 -2.60
C GLN A 90 6.30 -6.08 -2.43
N GLN A 91 6.87 -6.60 -1.35
CA GLN A 91 7.09 -8.04 -1.15
C GLN A 91 5.85 -8.78 -0.62
N ARG A 92 4.90 -8.05 -0.03
CA ARG A 92 3.73 -8.69 0.57
C ARG A 92 2.84 -9.32 -0.50
N LYS A 93 2.23 -10.46 -0.16
CA LYS A 93 1.15 -11.03 -0.98
C LYS A 93 0.02 -10.01 -1.07
N MET A 94 -0.43 -9.75 -2.29
CA MET A 94 -1.57 -8.88 -2.51
C MET A 94 -2.79 -9.47 -1.82
N LEU A 95 -3.47 -8.64 -1.04
CA LEU A 95 -4.80 -8.95 -0.55
C LEU A 95 -5.79 -8.82 -1.72
N ARG A 96 -6.91 -9.52 -1.67
CA ARG A 96 -7.99 -9.28 -2.62
C ARG A 96 -8.55 -7.88 -2.36
N ILE A 97 -8.69 -7.11 -3.43
CA ILE A 97 -9.21 -5.74 -3.38
C ILE A 97 -10.70 -5.82 -3.69
N ALA A 98 -11.51 -5.10 -2.93
CA ALA A 98 -12.94 -4.97 -3.21
C ALA A 98 -13.16 -4.27 -4.56
N GLY A 99 -14.19 -4.65 -5.30
CA GLY A 99 -14.53 -4.00 -6.57
C GLY A 99 -14.72 -2.49 -6.39
N GLY A 100 -14.25 -1.71 -7.37
CA GLY A 100 -14.31 -0.24 -7.35
C GLY A 100 -13.18 0.46 -6.60
N THR A 101 -12.34 -0.25 -5.84
CA THR A 101 -11.17 0.33 -5.16
C THR A 101 -10.03 0.53 -6.16
N LYS A 102 -9.49 1.75 -6.26
CA LYS A 102 -8.27 2.02 -7.04
C LYS A 102 -7.05 1.53 -6.27
N PHE A 103 -6.14 0.83 -6.96
CA PHE A 103 -4.94 0.27 -6.36
C PHE A 103 -3.72 1.10 -6.73
N ILE A 104 -2.97 1.59 -5.71
CA ILE A 104 -1.67 2.23 -5.86
C ILE A 104 -0.61 1.27 -5.37
N PHE A 105 0.44 1.06 -6.15
CA PHE A 105 1.52 0.15 -5.82
C PHE A 105 2.87 0.85 -5.85
N THR A 106 3.61 0.83 -4.73
CA THR A 106 4.96 1.39 -4.64
C THR A 106 6.00 0.29 -4.80
N ILE A 107 6.97 0.52 -5.70
CA ILE A 107 8.15 -0.32 -5.92
C ILE A 107 9.35 0.42 -5.34
N HIS A 108 10.09 -0.25 -4.45
CA HIS A 108 11.24 0.32 -3.76
C HIS A 108 12.57 -0.08 -4.39
N ASP A 109 12.71 -1.35 -4.81
CA ASP A 109 13.93 -1.89 -5.36
C ASP A 109 13.70 -3.19 -6.15
N PHE A 110 14.73 -3.65 -6.83
CA PHE A 110 14.83 -4.95 -7.48
C PHE A 110 15.94 -5.82 -6.90
N ASN A 111 16.46 -5.51 -5.71
CA ASN A 111 17.58 -6.21 -5.08
C ASN A 111 17.36 -7.71 -4.96
N PHE A 112 16.11 -8.16 -4.85
CA PHE A 112 15.78 -9.57 -4.83
C PHE A 112 16.21 -10.34 -6.09
N LEU A 113 16.46 -9.66 -7.23
CA LEU A 113 16.94 -10.30 -8.45
C LEU A 113 18.37 -10.82 -8.30
N THR A 114 19.20 -10.10 -7.52
CA THR A 114 20.60 -10.46 -7.25
C THR A 114 20.78 -11.23 -5.94
N GLU A 115 19.99 -10.89 -4.92
CA GLU A 115 20.10 -11.47 -3.58
C GLU A 115 19.46 -12.85 -3.42
N LYS A 116 18.48 -13.19 -4.24
CA LYS A 116 17.71 -14.43 -4.09
C LYS A 116 18.11 -15.47 -5.12
N LYS A 117 17.93 -16.76 -4.76
CA LYS A 117 18.08 -17.86 -5.71
C LYS A 117 17.20 -17.61 -6.95
N PRO A 118 17.63 -17.97 -8.17
CA PRO A 118 16.95 -17.65 -9.43
C PRO A 118 15.43 -17.97 -9.42
N TRP A 119 15.04 -19.13 -8.90
CA TRP A 119 13.64 -19.52 -8.83
C TRP A 119 12.80 -18.63 -7.91
N LYS A 120 13.40 -18.17 -6.77
CA LYS A 120 12.73 -17.22 -5.86
C LYS A 120 12.63 -15.83 -6.49
N ALA A 121 13.70 -15.37 -7.15
CA ALA A 121 13.69 -14.11 -7.87
C ALA A 121 12.58 -14.10 -8.95
N LYS A 122 12.47 -15.15 -9.75
CA LYS A 122 11.40 -15.32 -10.76
C LYS A 122 10.00 -15.30 -10.11
N MET A 123 9.83 -15.96 -8.97
CA MET A 123 8.56 -15.94 -8.24
C MET A 123 8.19 -14.54 -7.73
N TYR A 124 9.17 -13.78 -7.20
CA TYR A 124 8.93 -12.41 -6.73
C TYR A 124 8.61 -11.47 -7.91
N LEU A 125 9.35 -11.59 -9.01
CA LEU A 125 9.10 -10.81 -10.23
C LEU A 125 7.68 -11.04 -10.76
N ARG A 126 7.25 -12.30 -10.86
CA ARG A 126 5.88 -12.63 -11.28
C ARG A 126 4.80 -12.05 -10.35
N ARG A 127 5.04 -12.07 -9.03
CA ARG A 127 4.13 -11.44 -8.06
C ARG A 127 4.08 -9.93 -8.22
N MET A 128 5.22 -9.30 -8.46
CA MET A 128 5.31 -7.86 -8.70
C MET A 128 4.58 -7.50 -9.99
N GLN A 129 4.81 -8.22 -11.09
CA GLN A 129 4.11 -8.05 -12.37
C GLN A 129 2.59 -8.12 -12.20
N ASN A 130 2.10 -9.11 -11.46
CA ASN A 130 0.67 -9.24 -11.17
C ASN A 130 0.09 -8.04 -10.39
N LYS A 131 0.88 -7.35 -9.57
CA LYS A 131 0.46 -6.13 -8.89
C LYS A 131 0.48 -4.93 -9.83
N VAL A 132 1.55 -4.79 -10.63
CA VAL A 132 1.66 -3.76 -11.65
C VAL A 132 0.44 -3.80 -12.58
N ASN A 133 0.09 -4.97 -13.10
CA ASN A 133 -1.05 -5.14 -14.01
C ASN A 133 -2.42 -4.80 -13.38
N LYS A 134 -2.51 -4.76 -12.05
CA LYS A 134 -3.74 -4.41 -11.31
C LYS A 134 -3.73 -2.98 -10.78
N ALA A 135 -2.57 -2.33 -10.79
CA ALA A 135 -2.43 -0.99 -10.23
C ALA A 135 -3.02 0.05 -11.18
N ALA A 136 -3.81 0.96 -10.63
CA ALA A 136 -4.22 2.17 -11.31
C ALA A 136 -3.04 3.17 -11.41
N VAL A 137 -2.14 3.13 -10.42
CA VAL A 137 -0.92 3.94 -10.37
C VAL A 137 0.21 3.11 -9.79
N VAL A 138 1.37 3.14 -10.44
CA VAL A 138 2.62 2.58 -9.91
C VAL A 138 3.57 3.71 -9.60
N THR A 139 4.13 3.71 -8.39
CA THR A 139 5.13 4.68 -7.95
C THR A 139 6.47 4.00 -7.74
N ALA A 140 7.56 4.71 -8.01
CA ALA A 140 8.93 4.26 -7.82
C ALA A 140 9.71 5.28 -6.99
N GLN A 141 10.71 4.82 -6.24
CA GLN A 141 11.51 5.68 -5.34
C GLN A 141 12.53 6.55 -6.07
N SER A 142 12.91 6.18 -7.30
CA SER A 142 13.87 6.93 -8.12
C SER A 142 13.49 6.87 -9.60
N GLU A 143 14.02 7.79 -10.39
CA GLU A 143 13.83 7.80 -11.86
C GLU A 143 14.34 6.53 -12.52
N THR A 144 15.54 6.08 -12.15
CA THR A 144 16.14 4.82 -12.65
C THR A 144 15.23 3.62 -12.38
N LEU A 145 14.64 3.56 -11.18
CA LEU A 145 13.68 2.53 -10.83
C LEU A 145 12.38 2.69 -11.62
N GLY A 146 11.97 3.92 -11.88
CA GLY A 146 10.81 4.25 -12.71
C GLY A 146 10.96 3.72 -14.14
N ASP A 147 12.14 3.83 -14.72
CA ASP A 147 12.41 3.30 -16.06
C ASP A 147 12.38 1.76 -16.10
N CYS A 148 12.93 1.09 -15.08
CA CYS A 148 12.77 -0.35 -14.93
C CYS A 148 11.31 -0.79 -14.81
N VAL A 149 10.48 -0.01 -14.12
CA VAL A 149 9.05 -0.27 -13.99
C VAL A 149 8.33 -0.10 -15.32
N LYS A 150 8.67 0.91 -16.13
CA LYS A 150 8.14 1.09 -17.49
C LYS A 150 8.40 -0.15 -18.35
N ILE A 151 9.61 -0.69 -18.30
CA ILE A 151 9.95 -1.93 -19.01
C ILE A 151 9.04 -3.10 -18.59
N LEU A 152 8.76 -3.25 -17.31
CA LEU A 152 7.83 -4.28 -16.81
C LEU A 152 6.40 -4.09 -17.29
N ILE A 153 5.93 -2.84 -17.43
CA ILE A 153 4.58 -2.54 -17.92
C ILE A 153 4.45 -2.86 -19.42
N PHE A 154 5.49 -2.58 -20.22
CA PHE A 154 5.46 -2.78 -21.68
C PHE A 154 5.87 -4.17 -22.13
N ALA A 155 6.44 -5.01 -21.26
CA ALA A 155 6.84 -6.39 -21.56
C ALA A 155 5.73 -7.43 -21.26
N SER A 156 4.56 -6.98 -20.84
CA SER A 156 3.36 -7.79 -20.57
C SER A 156 2.31 -7.56 -21.63
#